data_b7a8fd09808738cfd2474fe10d0590c7
#
_entry.id   b7a8fd09808738cfd2474fe10d0590c7
#
_cell.length_a   1.000
_cell.length_b   1.000
_cell.length_c   1.000
_cell.angle_alpha   90.00
_cell.angle_beta   90.00
_cell.angle_gamma   90.00
#
_symmetry.space_group_name_H-M   'P 1'
#
loop_
_entity.id
_entity.type
_entity.pdbx_description
1 polymer ?
#
loop_
_entity_poly.entity_id
_entity_poly.type
_entity_poly.pdbx_seq_one_letter_code
_entity_poly.pdbx_strand_id
1 'polypeptide(L)'
;AISSLIVVDGKATFKLKNRTNYLKLSKYIILFLSIISFIVASKGFDILYLFLLADLFCCAFVLTVFYSFYNKRINEKTAYISIIIGLIGGFLMFPTPDFSKSFLVGIIMPIEFFTPFVNQSLLFLSFVTATFLPLLVFKVKKF
;
A
#
# COMPACT_ATOMS: atom_id res chain seq x y z
N ALA A 1 -1.94 18.86 -3.66
CA ALA A 1 -0.83 18.37 -2.81
C ALA A 1 0.01 17.31 -3.53
N ILE A 2 -0.54 16.13 -3.92
CA ILE A 2 0.22 15.01 -4.50
C ILE A 2 0.94 15.40 -5.80
N SER A 3 0.27 16.08 -6.72
CA SER A 3 0.89 16.50 -7.99
C SER A 3 2.04 17.50 -7.80
N SER A 4 1.94 18.41 -6.84
CA SER A 4 3.03 19.35 -6.53
C SER A 4 4.22 18.63 -5.89
N LEU A 5 3.98 17.67 -5.01
CA LEU A 5 5.01 16.85 -4.38
C LEU A 5 5.78 16.04 -5.44
N ILE A 6 5.07 15.37 -6.34
CA ILE A 6 5.70 14.61 -7.43
C ILE A 6 6.51 15.51 -8.38
N VAL A 7 6.07 16.74 -8.62
CA VAL A 7 6.81 17.70 -9.47
C VAL A 7 8.08 18.20 -8.77
N VAL A 8 8.01 18.45 -7.45
CA VAL A 8 9.17 18.94 -6.67
C VAL A 8 10.19 17.83 -6.48
N ASP A 9 9.77 16.67 -6.01
CA ASP A 9 10.67 15.54 -5.75
C ASP A 9 11.10 14.84 -7.05
N GLY A 10 10.22 14.81 -8.05
CA GLY A 10 10.54 14.30 -9.39
C GLY A 10 11.64 15.11 -10.07
N LYS A 11 11.78 16.40 -9.76
CA LYS A 11 12.89 17.22 -10.27
C LYS A 11 14.23 16.68 -9.80
N ALA A 12 14.33 16.29 -8.54
CA ALA A 12 15.55 15.74 -7.96
C ALA A 12 15.87 14.34 -8.53
N THR A 13 14.84 13.52 -8.73
CA THR A 13 14.97 12.12 -9.13
C THR A 13 15.18 11.94 -10.64
N PHE A 14 14.43 12.67 -11.48
CA PHE A 14 14.44 12.50 -12.95
C PHE A 14 15.36 13.46 -13.70
N LYS A 15 16.14 14.32 -13.01
CA LYS A 15 17.09 15.29 -13.61
C LYS A 15 16.53 16.07 -14.81
N LEU A 16 15.23 16.35 -14.81
CA LEU A 16 14.56 17.05 -15.91
C LEU A 16 15.01 18.52 -15.94
N LYS A 17 15.56 18.96 -17.06
CA LYS A 17 16.26 20.25 -17.20
C LYS A 17 15.35 21.44 -17.59
N ASN A 18 14.13 21.19 -18.08
CA ASN A 18 13.26 22.25 -18.63
C ASN A 18 11.96 22.46 -17.82
N ARG A 19 11.70 23.72 -17.43
CA ARG A 19 10.53 24.16 -16.67
C ARG A 19 9.19 23.85 -17.35
N THR A 20 9.13 23.91 -18.67
CA THR A 20 7.93 23.59 -19.45
C THR A 20 7.54 22.11 -19.40
N ASN A 21 8.50 21.22 -19.25
CA ASN A 21 8.25 19.78 -19.15
C ASN A 21 7.62 19.39 -17.80
N TYR A 22 7.88 20.13 -16.73
CA TYR A 22 7.28 19.87 -15.41
C TYR A 22 5.78 20.16 -15.39
N LEU A 23 5.36 21.26 -16.01
CA LEU A 23 3.94 21.59 -16.11
C LEU A 23 3.17 20.57 -16.94
N LYS A 24 3.76 20.08 -18.03
CA LYS A 24 3.18 18.99 -18.82
C LYS A 24 3.12 17.70 -18.02
N LEU A 25 4.20 17.33 -17.35
CA LEU A 25 4.25 16.13 -16.48
C LEU A 25 3.19 16.19 -15.39
N SER A 26 3.07 17.33 -14.69
CA SER A 26 2.04 17.51 -13.66
C SER A 26 0.63 17.33 -14.22
N LYS A 27 0.32 17.86 -15.41
CA LYS A 27 -0.98 17.67 -16.05
C LYS A 27 -1.27 16.19 -16.36
N TYR A 28 -0.30 15.45 -16.87
CA TYR A 28 -0.46 14.03 -17.15
C TYR A 28 -0.66 13.22 -15.88
N ILE A 29 0.06 13.53 -14.81
CA ILE A 29 -0.09 12.86 -13.51
C ILE A 29 -1.49 13.12 -12.92
N ILE A 30 -1.96 14.38 -12.96
CA ILE A 30 -3.30 14.73 -12.47
C ILE A 30 -4.36 13.99 -13.29
N LEU A 31 -4.24 13.98 -14.61
CA LEU A 31 -5.17 13.30 -15.49
C LEU A 31 -5.20 11.79 -15.20
N PHE A 32 -4.04 11.16 -15.05
CA PHE A 32 -3.93 9.75 -14.71
C PHE A 32 -4.57 9.41 -13.37
N LEU A 33 -4.28 10.21 -12.32
CA LEU A 33 -4.88 10.04 -11.01
C LEU A 33 -6.40 10.26 -11.04
N SER A 34 -6.88 11.23 -11.83
CA SER A 34 -8.32 11.49 -11.99
C SER A 34 -9.05 10.32 -12.64
N ILE A 35 -8.44 9.69 -13.65
CA ILE A 35 -9.02 8.51 -14.31
C ILE A 35 -9.12 7.34 -13.30
N ILE A 36 -8.05 7.06 -12.55
CA ILE A 36 -8.07 6.01 -11.52
C ILE A 36 -9.14 6.29 -10.48
N SER A 37 -9.18 7.53 -9.95
CA SER A 37 -10.19 7.93 -8.96
C SER A 37 -11.61 7.79 -9.50
N PHE A 38 -11.84 8.13 -10.76
CA PHE A 38 -13.14 7.98 -11.40
C PHE A 38 -13.56 6.51 -11.52
N ILE A 39 -12.62 5.62 -11.92
CA ILE A 39 -12.88 4.18 -12.02
C ILE A 39 -13.23 3.59 -10.64
N VAL A 40 -12.48 3.97 -9.59
CA VAL A 40 -12.74 3.51 -8.22
C VAL A 40 -14.10 4.02 -7.73
N ALA A 41 -14.41 5.31 -7.95
CA ALA A 41 -15.68 5.89 -7.55
C ALA A 41 -16.88 5.25 -8.29
N SER A 42 -16.72 4.92 -9.58
CA SER A 42 -17.79 4.28 -10.37
C SER A 42 -18.13 2.85 -9.93
N LYS A 43 -17.23 2.18 -9.19
CA LYS A 43 -17.48 0.85 -8.63
C LYS A 43 -18.37 0.86 -7.38
N GLY A 44 -18.65 2.02 -6.80
CA GLY A 44 -19.53 2.15 -5.63
C GLY A 44 -18.97 1.47 -4.37
N PHE A 45 -17.65 1.39 -4.22
CA PHE A 45 -17.05 0.85 -3.00
C PHE A 45 -17.45 1.68 -1.77
N ASP A 46 -17.68 1.02 -0.65
CA ASP A 46 -17.94 1.68 0.62
C ASP A 46 -16.72 2.55 1.00
N ILE A 47 -17.02 3.76 1.47
CA ILE A 47 -15.99 4.72 1.92
C ILE A 47 -15.14 4.10 3.04
N LEU A 48 -15.77 3.36 3.96
CA LEU A 48 -15.06 2.67 5.04
C LEU A 48 -14.02 1.69 4.49
N TYR A 49 -14.39 0.92 3.46
CA TYR A 49 -13.48 -0.01 2.81
C TYR A 49 -12.25 0.69 2.21
N LEU A 50 -12.46 1.82 1.55
CA LEU A 50 -11.36 2.60 0.96
C LEU A 50 -10.43 3.20 2.03
N PHE A 51 -10.98 3.65 3.17
CA PHE A 51 -10.17 4.10 4.31
C PHE A 51 -9.31 2.99 4.89
N LEU A 52 -9.90 1.82 5.15
CA LEU A 52 -9.16 0.67 5.67
C LEU A 52 -8.07 0.21 4.70
N LEU A 53 -8.34 0.29 3.40
CA LEU A 53 -7.36 -0.02 2.36
C LEU A 53 -6.20 1.00 2.37
N ALA A 54 -6.48 2.29 2.53
CA ALA A 54 -5.45 3.32 2.68
C ALA A 54 -4.61 3.10 3.95
N ASP A 55 -5.24 2.74 5.07
CA ASP A 55 -4.54 2.41 6.31
C ASP A 55 -3.63 1.19 6.16
N LEU A 56 -4.04 0.18 5.38
CA LEU A 56 -3.21 -0.97 5.07
C LEU A 56 -1.92 -0.55 4.35
N PHE A 57 -2.02 0.36 3.37
CA PHE A 57 -0.84 0.92 2.71
C PHE A 57 0.06 1.65 3.71
N CYS A 58 -0.50 2.49 4.57
CA CYS A 58 0.25 3.19 5.60
C CYS A 58 1.00 2.21 6.52
N CYS A 59 0.34 1.14 6.96
CA CYS A 59 0.93 0.10 7.79
C CYS A 59 2.14 -0.57 7.14
N ALA A 60 2.08 -0.88 5.85
CA ALA A 60 3.19 -1.49 5.13
C ALA A 60 4.40 -0.56 4.98
N PHE A 61 4.17 0.76 4.92
CA PHE A 61 5.25 1.76 4.81
C PHE A 61 5.91 2.09 6.16
N VAL A 62 5.12 2.14 7.24
CA VAL A 62 5.55 2.67 8.54
C VAL A 62 6.86 2.06 9.03
N LEU A 63 6.92 0.75 9.23
CA LEU A 63 8.12 0.12 9.78
C LEU A 63 9.29 0.14 8.81
N THR A 64 9.05 0.06 7.50
CA THR A 64 10.10 0.16 6.50
C THR A 64 10.76 1.52 6.54
N VAL A 65 9.97 2.61 6.63
CA VAL A 65 10.49 3.98 6.71
C VAL A 65 11.25 4.18 8.02
N PHE A 66 10.64 3.85 9.17
CA PHE A 66 11.32 3.99 10.47
C PHE A 66 12.62 3.20 10.53
N TYR A 67 12.61 1.95 10.09
CA TYR A 67 13.80 1.12 10.14
C TYR A 67 14.91 1.62 9.21
N SER A 68 14.58 2.23 8.08
CA SER A 68 15.54 2.84 7.16
C SER A 68 16.24 4.07 7.75
N PHE A 69 15.59 4.82 8.62
CA PHE A 69 16.23 5.95 9.32
C PHE A 69 17.31 5.49 10.31
N TYR A 70 17.09 4.39 11.01
CA TYR A 70 18.04 3.88 12.00
C TYR A 70 19.17 3.06 11.39
N ASN A 71 18.94 2.45 10.22
CA ASN A 71 19.90 1.55 9.60
C ASN A 71 20.34 2.03 8.22
N LYS A 72 21.44 2.80 8.18
CA LYS A 72 22.03 3.36 6.95
C LYS A 72 22.53 2.31 5.93
N ARG A 73 22.55 1.02 6.28
CA ARG A 73 23.00 -0.08 5.40
C ARG A 73 21.88 -0.63 4.52
N ILE A 74 20.65 -0.14 4.64
CA ILE A 74 19.53 -0.62 3.84
C ILE A 74 19.67 -0.06 2.42
N ASN A 75 19.73 -0.96 1.46
CA ASN A 75 19.69 -0.60 0.04
C ASN A 75 18.24 -0.26 -0.36
N GLU A 76 18.05 0.71 -1.26
CA GLU A 76 16.75 1.11 -1.81
C GLU A 76 15.93 -0.09 -2.31
N LYS A 77 16.58 -1.01 -3.04
CA LYS A 77 15.95 -2.24 -3.54
C LYS A 77 15.36 -3.10 -2.42
N THR A 78 16.05 -3.19 -1.27
CA THR A 78 15.57 -3.95 -0.12
C THR A 78 14.36 -3.29 0.53
N ALA A 79 14.34 -1.96 0.60
CA ALA A 79 13.19 -1.23 1.11
C ALA A 79 11.95 -1.43 0.22
N TYR A 80 12.08 -1.32 -1.11
CA TYR A 80 10.97 -1.59 -2.04
C TYR A 80 10.43 -3.02 -1.93
N ILE A 81 11.31 -4.02 -1.91
CA ILE A 81 10.90 -5.43 -1.77
C ILE A 81 10.17 -5.65 -0.45
N SER A 82 10.65 -5.06 0.62
CA SER A 82 10.06 -5.14 1.96
C SER A 82 8.63 -4.59 1.98
N ILE A 83 8.40 -3.41 1.38
CA ILE A 83 7.08 -2.81 1.26
C ILE A 83 6.14 -3.70 0.44
N ILE A 84 6.60 -4.19 -0.72
CA ILE A 84 5.79 -5.06 -1.59
C ILE A 84 5.40 -6.34 -0.85
N ILE A 85 6.30 -6.97 -0.12
CA ILE A 85 6.02 -8.17 0.66
C ILE A 85 5.03 -7.88 1.79
N GLY A 86 5.17 -6.72 2.47
CA GLY A 86 4.21 -6.28 3.49
C GLY A 86 2.81 -6.07 2.92
N LEU A 87 2.72 -5.41 1.77
CA LEU A 87 1.45 -5.20 1.07
C LEU A 87 0.80 -6.52 0.64
N ILE A 88 1.55 -7.40 0.01
CA ILE A 88 1.03 -8.72 -0.41
C ILE A 88 0.52 -9.49 0.81
N GLY A 89 1.31 -9.57 1.88
CA GLY A 89 0.90 -10.26 3.11
C GLY A 89 -0.36 -9.68 3.75
N GLY A 90 -0.47 -8.35 3.78
CA GLY A 90 -1.65 -7.65 4.26
C GLY A 90 -2.88 -7.89 3.38
N PHE A 91 -2.74 -7.78 2.06
CA PHE A 91 -3.84 -8.02 1.12
C PHE A 91 -4.38 -9.45 1.15
N LEU A 92 -3.54 -10.44 1.38
CA LEU A 92 -3.97 -11.84 1.44
C LEU A 92 -5.01 -12.07 2.56
N MET A 93 -4.90 -11.35 3.67
CA MET A 93 -5.80 -11.45 4.81
C MET A 93 -6.88 -10.37 4.82
N PHE A 94 -6.77 -9.36 3.94
CA PHE A 94 -7.69 -8.24 3.89
C PHE A 94 -9.10 -8.70 3.46
N PRO A 95 -10.17 -8.10 4.00
CA PRO A 95 -11.53 -8.47 3.63
C PRO A 95 -11.87 -8.04 2.20
N THR A 96 -12.83 -8.75 1.59
CA THR A 96 -13.46 -8.32 0.33
C THR A 96 -14.28 -7.04 0.55
N PRO A 97 -14.63 -6.29 -0.52
CA PRO A 97 -15.40 -5.05 -0.40
C PRO A 97 -16.74 -5.19 0.35
N ASP A 98 -17.32 -6.37 0.32
CA ASP A 98 -18.58 -6.68 1.00
C ASP A 98 -18.39 -7.12 2.46
N PHE A 99 -17.17 -7.09 2.97
CA PHE A 99 -16.78 -7.58 4.32
C PHE A 99 -17.27 -9.02 4.64
N SER A 100 -17.68 -9.78 3.62
CA SER A 100 -18.21 -11.14 3.80
C SER A 100 -17.13 -12.18 4.05
N LYS A 101 -15.95 -12.01 3.47
CA LYS A 101 -14.83 -12.96 3.55
C LYS A 101 -13.49 -12.25 3.35
N SER A 102 -12.40 -12.91 3.74
CA SER A 102 -11.05 -12.46 3.43
C SER A 102 -10.60 -12.97 2.06
N PHE A 103 -9.68 -12.27 1.41
CA PHE A 103 -9.27 -12.58 0.04
C PHE A 103 -8.67 -13.98 -0.10
N LEU A 104 -7.71 -14.35 0.74
CA LEU A 104 -7.07 -15.66 0.69
C LEU A 104 -7.83 -16.71 1.51
N VAL A 105 -8.25 -16.35 2.71
CA VAL A 105 -8.93 -17.30 3.62
C VAL A 105 -10.29 -17.70 3.01
N GLY A 106 -10.94 -16.81 2.25
CA GLY A 106 -12.19 -17.09 1.55
C GLY A 106 -12.07 -18.07 0.39
N ILE A 107 -10.85 -18.37 -0.08
CA ILE A 107 -10.61 -19.41 -1.09
C ILE A 107 -10.52 -20.79 -0.42
N ILE A 108 -10.02 -20.85 0.81
CA ILE A 108 -9.69 -22.11 1.51
C ILE A 108 -10.84 -22.54 2.42
N MET A 109 -11.54 -21.58 3.05
CA MET A 109 -12.56 -21.85 4.06
C MET A 109 -13.98 -21.60 3.52
N PRO A 110 -14.98 -22.40 3.95
CA PRO A 110 -16.38 -22.17 3.59
C PRO A 110 -16.91 -20.85 4.19
N ILE A 111 -17.92 -20.27 3.56
CA ILE A 111 -18.49 -18.96 3.95
C ILE A 111 -19.02 -18.97 5.39
N GLU A 112 -19.52 -20.11 5.86
CA GLU A 112 -20.05 -20.29 7.21
C GLU A 112 -19.02 -20.03 8.33
N PHE A 113 -17.73 -20.12 8.00
CA PHE A 113 -16.65 -19.84 8.95
C PHE A 113 -16.51 -18.34 9.24
N PHE A 114 -16.98 -17.47 8.34
CA PHE A 114 -16.81 -16.01 8.44
C PHE A 114 -17.88 -15.37 9.34
N THR A 115 -17.77 -15.60 10.64
CA THR A 115 -18.53 -14.83 11.63
C THR A 115 -18.02 -13.38 11.69
N PRO A 116 -18.82 -12.41 12.17
CA PRO A 116 -18.38 -11.02 12.34
C PRO A 116 -17.10 -10.90 13.18
N PHE A 117 -16.94 -11.75 14.19
CA PHE A 117 -15.75 -11.80 15.04
C PHE A 117 -14.51 -12.28 14.27
N VAL A 118 -14.65 -13.30 13.41
CA VAL A 118 -13.56 -13.83 12.59
C VAL A 118 -13.13 -12.78 11.56
N ASN A 119 -14.08 -12.08 10.94
CA ASN A 119 -13.78 -11.01 9.96
C ASN A 119 -13.01 -9.85 10.60
N GLN A 120 -13.39 -9.41 11.81
CA GLN A 120 -12.65 -8.38 12.55
C GLN A 120 -11.25 -8.85 12.93
N SER A 121 -11.11 -10.10 13.36
CA SER A 121 -9.81 -10.67 13.70
C SER A 121 -8.90 -10.79 12.48
N LEU A 122 -9.42 -11.18 11.32
CA LEU A 122 -8.68 -11.25 10.07
C LEU A 122 -8.27 -9.86 9.58
N LEU A 123 -9.13 -8.85 9.72
CA LEU A 123 -8.81 -7.48 9.40
C LEU A 123 -7.67 -6.97 10.29
N PHE A 124 -7.76 -7.18 11.60
CA PHE A 124 -6.66 -6.83 12.52
C PHE A 124 -5.36 -7.56 12.16
N LEU A 125 -5.44 -8.84 11.85
CA LEU A 125 -4.30 -9.65 11.45
C LEU A 125 -3.69 -9.14 10.13
N SER A 126 -4.49 -8.64 9.18
CA SER A 126 -4.00 -8.05 7.93
C SER A 126 -3.13 -6.82 8.19
N PHE A 127 -3.51 -5.95 9.13
CA PHE A 127 -2.70 -4.79 9.51
C PHE A 127 -1.41 -5.20 10.22
N VAL A 128 -1.50 -6.17 11.13
CA VAL A 128 -0.33 -6.70 11.83
C VAL A 128 0.66 -7.34 10.85
N THR A 129 0.18 -8.16 9.92
CA THR A 129 1.04 -8.78 8.90
C THR A 129 1.64 -7.73 7.97
N ALA A 130 0.86 -6.76 7.47
CA ALA A 130 1.38 -5.67 6.64
C ALA A 130 2.48 -4.88 7.34
N THR A 131 2.35 -4.68 8.66
CA THR A 131 3.32 -3.92 9.46
C THR A 131 4.59 -4.72 9.74
N PHE A 132 4.48 -5.96 10.20
CA PHE A 132 5.63 -6.72 10.70
C PHE A 132 6.34 -7.57 9.64
N LEU A 133 5.66 -7.99 8.57
CA LEU A 133 6.27 -8.80 7.51
C LEU A 133 7.47 -8.11 6.84
N PRO A 134 7.47 -6.79 6.61
CA PRO A 134 8.63 -6.06 6.11
C PRO A 134 9.89 -6.26 6.94
N LEU A 135 9.78 -6.38 8.27
CA LEU A 135 10.93 -6.58 9.15
C LEU A 135 11.64 -7.91 8.91
N LEU A 136 10.90 -8.95 8.54
CA LEU A 136 11.49 -10.26 8.23
C LEU A 136 12.43 -10.18 7.04
N VAL A 137 12.11 -9.36 6.03
CA VAL A 137 12.94 -9.14 4.86
C VAL A 137 14.29 -8.52 5.24
N PHE A 138 14.26 -7.55 6.16
CA PHE A 138 15.49 -6.92 6.65
C PHE A 138 16.36 -7.88 7.46
N LYS A 139 15.73 -8.80 8.21
CA LYS A 139 16.45 -9.82 8.98
C LYS A 139 17.10 -10.87 8.09
N VAL A 140 16.40 -11.32 7.05
CA VAL A 140 16.92 -12.34 6.10
C VAL A 140 18.07 -11.79 5.25
N LYS A 141 18.04 -10.52 4.86
CA LYS A 141 19.12 -9.90 4.06
C LYS A 141 20.33 -9.42 4.89
N LYS A 142 20.31 -9.59 6.19
CA LYS A 142 21.46 -9.28 7.06
C LYS A 142 22.52 -10.39 7.07
N PHE A 143 22.22 -11.52 6.42
CA PHE A 143 23.13 -12.59 6.08
C PHE A 143 23.54 -12.45 4.61
#